data_f115a123e4067adead34fa8dcbf37f35
#
_entry.id   f115a123e4067adead34fa8dcbf37f35
#
_cell.length_a   1.000
_cell.length_b   1.000
_cell.length_c   1.000
_cell.angle_alpha   90.00
_cell.angle_beta   90.00
_cell.angle_gamma   90.00
#
_symmetry.space_group_name_H-M   'P 1'
#
loop_
_entity.id
_entity.type
_entity.pdbx_description
1 polymer ?
#
loop_
_entity_poly.entity_id
_entity_poly.type
_entity_poly.pdbx_seq_one_letter_code
_entity_poly.pdbx_strand_id
1 'polypeptide(L)' 'MTTLTVQAEDTATAMDQIADQLGPDALILSTTKRDGKIIMRASN' A
#
# COMPACT_ATOMS: atom_id res chain seq x y z
N MET A 1 1.59 -10.59 -12.62
CA MET A 1 2.29 -9.56 -11.83
C MET A 1 1.46 -8.29 -11.79
N THR A 2 1.08 -7.87 -10.61
CA THR A 2 0.17 -6.74 -10.44
C THR A 2 0.81 -5.72 -9.50
N THR A 3 0.78 -4.45 -9.91
CA THR A 3 1.27 -3.36 -9.08
C THR A 3 0.10 -2.49 -8.69
N LEU A 4 0.03 -2.15 -7.41
CA LEU A 4 -1.04 -1.35 -6.85
C LEU A 4 -0.46 -0.18 -6.07
N THR A 5 -1.07 0.98 -6.23
CA THR A 5 -0.72 2.16 -5.44
C THR A 5 -1.93 2.53 -4.59
N VAL A 6 -1.73 2.62 -3.28
CA VAL A 6 -2.79 3.01 -2.36
C VAL A 6 -2.42 4.29 -1.64
N GLN A 7 -3.42 4.99 -1.17
CA GLN A 7 -3.27 6.23 -0.44
C GLN A 7 -4.16 6.16 0.79
N ALA A 8 -3.60 6.42 1.96
CA ALA A 8 -4.34 6.32 3.20
C ALA A 8 -3.80 7.34 4.21
N GLU A 9 -4.50 7.50 5.32
CA GLU A 9 -4.09 8.45 6.35
C GLU A 9 -2.98 7.90 7.24
N ASP A 10 -2.83 6.59 7.28
CA ASP A 10 -1.76 5.95 8.04
C ASP A 10 -1.31 4.66 7.37
N THR A 11 -0.16 4.16 7.82
CA THR A 11 0.45 2.99 7.24
C THR A 11 -0.40 1.73 7.44
N ALA A 12 -0.99 1.58 8.61
CA ALA A 12 -1.80 0.40 8.89
C ALA A 12 -3.00 0.31 7.95
N THR A 13 -3.65 1.42 7.69
CA THR A 13 -4.78 1.45 6.76
C THR A 13 -4.33 1.14 5.34
N ALA A 14 -3.20 1.69 4.92
CA ALA A 14 -2.66 1.43 3.59
C ALA A 14 -2.34 -0.04 3.41
N MET A 15 -1.69 -0.65 4.40
CA MET A 15 -1.35 -2.07 4.34
C MET A 15 -2.61 -2.95 4.31
N ASP A 16 -3.62 -2.56 5.05
CA ASP A 16 -4.88 -3.29 5.07
C ASP A 16 -5.54 -3.27 3.70
N GLN A 17 -5.52 -2.13 3.02
CA GLN A 17 -6.06 -2.01 1.68
C GLN A 17 -5.27 -2.87 0.68
N ILE A 18 -3.96 -2.89 0.80
CA ILE A 18 -3.12 -3.69 -0.07
C ILE A 18 -3.40 -5.18 0.13
N ALA A 19 -3.48 -5.62 1.38
CA ALA A 19 -3.76 -7.03 1.68
C ALA A 19 -5.14 -7.43 1.17
N ASP A 20 -6.09 -6.52 1.22
CA ASP A 20 -7.45 -6.79 0.74
C ASP A 20 -7.49 -6.98 -0.77
N GLN A 21 -6.66 -6.26 -1.51
CA GLN A 21 -6.68 -6.28 -2.96
C GLN A 21 -5.67 -7.24 -3.58
N LEU A 22 -4.49 -7.36 -3.00
CA LEU A 22 -3.42 -8.19 -3.54
C LEU A 22 -3.20 -9.47 -2.76
N GLY A 23 -3.81 -9.58 -1.57
CA GLY A 23 -3.66 -10.76 -0.75
C GLY A 23 -2.50 -10.65 0.22
N PRO A 24 -2.31 -11.68 1.08
CA PRO A 24 -1.30 -11.63 2.13
C PRO A 24 0.14 -11.73 1.61
N ASP A 25 0.31 -12.12 0.37
CA ASP A 25 1.65 -12.29 -0.23
C ASP A 25 2.15 -11.02 -0.93
N ALA A 26 1.46 -9.91 -0.77
CA ALA A 26 1.87 -8.67 -1.42
C ALA A 26 3.22 -8.18 -0.91
N LEU A 27 4.04 -7.69 -1.82
CA LEU A 27 5.33 -7.11 -1.50
C LEU A 27 5.22 -5.60 -1.53
N ILE A 28 5.67 -4.95 -0.47
CA ILE A 28 5.66 -3.49 -0.41
C ILE A 28 6.91 -2.98 -1.15
N LEU A 29 6.68 -2.23 -2.20
CA LEU A 29 7.77 -1.69 -3.02
C LEU A 29 8.28 -0.36 -2.50
N SER A 30 7.39 0.50 -2.06
CA SER A 30 7.79 1.78 -1.49
C SER A 30 6.68 2.33 -0.62
N THR A 31 7.08 3.15 0.33
CA THR A 31 6.15 3.87 1.22
C THR A 31 6.61 5.31 1.28
N THR A 32 5.71 6.24 1.00
CA THR A 32 6.02 7.67 1.00
C THR A 32 4.94 8.40 1.79
N LYS A 33 5.37 9.37 2.59
CA LYS A 33 4.43 10.24 3.29
C LYS A 33 4.40 11.59 2.59
N ARG A 34 3.21 12.08 2.28
CA ARG A 34 3.05 13.31 1.53
C ARG A 34 1.76 14.00 1.93
N ASP A 35 1.88 15.25 2.34
CA ASP A 35 0.74 16.07 2.75
C ASP A 35 -0.16 15.39 3.78
N GLY A 36 0.46 14.72 4.74
CA GLY A 36 -0.27 14.03 5.80
C GLY A 36 -0.88 12.71 5.38
N LYS A 37 -0.57 12.23 4.18
CA LYS A 37 -1.07 10.96 3.70
C LYS A 37 0.06 10.01 3.38
N ILE A 38 -0.22 8.73 3.57
CA ILE A 38 0.72 7.66 3.22
C ILE A 38 0.39 7.15 1.84
N ILE A 39 1.38 7.14 0.97
CA ILE A 39 1.26 6.58 -0.38
C ILE A 39 2.13 5.33 -0.41
N MET A 40 1.50 4.19 -0.66
CA MET A 40 2.20 2.91 -0.61
C MET A 40 2.01 2.17 -1.92
N ARG A 41 3.11 1.65 -2.45
CA ARG A 41 3.09 0.84 -3.67
C ARG A 41 3.44 -0.59 -3.32
N ALA A 42 2.70 -1.51 -3.89
CA ALA A 42 2.91 -2.92 -3.66
C ALA A 42 2.71 -3.72 -4.93
N SER A 43 3.22 -4.92 -4.92
CA SER A 43 3.11 -5.84 -6.04
C SER A 43 2.90 -7.26 -5.53
N ASN A 44 2.36 -8.10 -6.35
CA ASN A 44 2.33 -9.53 -6.03
C ASN A 44 2.70 -10.38 -7.23
#